data_01bc7f10f6a95311d283f8ae0f843e77
#
_entry.id   01bc7f10f6a95311d283f8ae0f843e77
#
_cell.length_a   1.000
_cell.length_b   1.000
_cell.length_c   1.000
_cell.angle_alpha   90.00
_cell.angle_beta   90.00
_cell.angle_gamma   90.00
#
_symmetry.space_group_name_H-M   'P 1'
#
loop_
_entity.id
_entity.type
_entity.pdbx_description
1 polymer ?
#
loop_
_entity_poly.entity_id
_entity_poly.type
_entity_poly.pdbx_seq_one_letter_code
_entity_poly.pdbx_strand_id
1 'polypeptide(L)'
;DSGKFQEIFGIGLRFPELPDASFSVSSNKDAQQGDSFEDRRAEAKRAAFMVAPLATLFNKVKTLREGKLKVPQGQGSEALFRRPIEDGNGHWHEFQFEYTGKQFDHRNPSWDASLFTGINHDQAGAKPSSLTDAEAMALWDRLMASVRLRVPNK
;
A
#
# COMPACT_ATOMS: atom_id res chain seq x y z
N ASP A 1 14.81 26.09 1.78
CA ASP A 1 13.39 25.82 1.56
C ASP A 1 12.62 26.09 2.84
N SER A 2 11.67 27.02 2.76
CA SER A 2 10.88 27.46 3.93
C SER A 2 9.76 26.50 4.33
N GLY A 3 9.68 25.33 3.73
CA GLY A 3 8.59 24.37 3.98
C GLY A 3 7.20 24.82 3.47
N LYS A 4 7.13 25.87 2.70
CA LYS A 4 5.87 26.45 2.22
C LYS A 4 5.25 25.73 1.01
N PHE A 5 6.01 24.89 0.33
CA PHE A 5 5.55 24.22 -0.89
C PHE A 5 5.34 22.75 -0.66
N GLN A 6 4.27 22.25 -1.21
CA GLN A 6 3.98 20.84 -1.27
C GLN A 6 5.00 20.15 -2.20
N GLU A 7 5.62 19.10 -1.73
CA GLU A 7 6.49 18.24 -2.52
C GLU A 7 5.97 16.81 -2.47
N ILE A 8 5.75 16.24 -3.65
CA ILE A 8 5.36 14.84 -3.79
C ILE A 8 6.49 14.13 -4.54
N PHE A 9 6.98 13.06 -3.97
CA PHE A 9 7.98 12.20 -4.58
C PHE A 9 7.45 10.77 -4.64
N GLY A 10 7.66 10.09 -5.75
CA GLY A 10 7.27 8.70 -5.90
C GLY A 10 8.33 7.88 -6.64
N ILE A 11 8.53 6.66 -6.19
CA ILE A 11 9.36 5.64 -6.85
C ILE A 11 8.52 4.39 -7.07
N GLY A 12 8.59 3.85 -8.29
CA GLY A 12 8.04 2.55 -8.63
C GLY A 12 9.16 1.57 -8.98
N LEU A 13 9.08 0.36 -8.46
CA LEU A 13 10.00 -0.74 -8.75
C LEU A 13 9.27 -1.86 -9.48
N ARG A 14 9.92 -2.40 -10.50
CA ARG A 14 9.54 -3.61 -11.20
C ARG A 14 10.58 -4.68 -10.96
N PHE A 15 10.14 -5.92 -10.96
CA PHE A 15 11.00 -7.07 -10.71
C PHE A 15 11.09 -7.91 -11.99
N PRO A 16 12.27 -8.01 -12.64
CA PRO A 16 12.40 -8.82 -13.88
C PRO A 16 11.98 -10.28 -13.68
N GLU A 17 12.23 -10.83 -12.49
CA GLU A 17 11.89 -12.22 -12.15
C GLU A 17 10.42 -12.40 -11.70
N LEU A 18 9.72 -11.29 -11.43
CA LEU A 18 8.32 -11.26 -11.00
C LEU A 18 7.58 -10.19 -11.82
N PRO A 19 7.31 -10.45 -13.10
CA PRO A 19 6.76 -9.43 -14.01
C PRO A 19 5.33 -8.99 -13.65
N ASP A 20 4.60 -9.79 -12.89
CA ASP A 20 3.27 -9.47 -12.39
C ASP A 20 3.27 -8.70 -11.06
N ALA A 21 4.44 -8.36 -10.52
CA ALA A 21 4.57 -7.62 -9.27
C ALA A 21 5.08 -6.21 -9.49
N SER A 22 4.59 -5.26 -8.70
CA SER A 22 5.12 -3.91 -8.61
C SER A 22 5.11 -3.41 -7.17
N PHE A 23 6.16 -2.69 -6.81
CA PHE A 23 6.27 -2.03 -5.52
C PHE A 23 6.45 -0.54 -5.74
N SER A 24 5.77 0.28 -4.97
CA SER A 24 5.92 1.73 -5.03
C SER A 24 6.01 2.35 -3.65
N VAL A 25 6.76 3.42 -3.56
CA VAL A 25 6.83 4.28 -2.38
C VAL A 25 6.56 5.70 -2.82
N SER A 26 5.72 6.40 -2.08
CA SER A 26 5.39 7.79 -2.31
C SER A 26 5.58 8.57 -1.01
N SER A 27 6.08 9.77 -1.10
CA SER A 27 6.26 10.68 0.04
C SER A 27 5.62 12.02 -0.28
N ASN A 28 4.89 12.56 0.70
CA ASN A 28 4.26 13.87 0.61
C ASN A 28 4.67 14.72 1.82
N LYS A 29 5.31 15.85 1.54
CA LYS A 29 5.82 16.76 2.56
C LYS A 29 4.72 17.53 3.29
N ASP A 30 3.63 17.84 2.65
CA ASP A 30 2.57 18.72 3.17
C ASP A 30 1.20 18.05 3.16
N ALA A 31 1.15 16.76 3.42
CA ALA A 31 -0.13 16.09 3.60
C ALA A 31 -0.92 16.80 4.70
N GLN A 32 -2.04 17.39 4.35
CA GLN A 32 -3.03 17.79 5.34
C GLN A 32 -3.32 16.55 6.20
N GLN A 33 -3.37 16.72 7.52
CA GLN A 33 -3.88 15.67 8.38
C GLN A 33 -5.33 15.41 7.97
N GLY A 34 -5.52 14.46 7.09
CA GLY A 34 -6.82 13.87 6.78
C GLY A 34 -7.14 12.77 7.77
N ASP A 35 -8.22 12.05 7.49
CA ASP A 35 -8.60 10.88 8.25
C ASP A 35 -7.46 9.84 8.27
N SER A 36 -7.34 9.12 9.37
CA SER A 36 -6.33 8.07 9.49
C SER A 36 -6.55 6.97 8.43
N PHE A 37 -5.50 6.23 8.15
CA PHE A 37 -5.57 5.08 7.24
C PHE A 37 -6.68 4.09 7.69
N GLU A 38 -6.78 3.86 8.99
CA GLU A 38 -7.79 3.00 9.59
C GLU A 38 -9.20 3.56 9.42
N ASP A 39 -9.39 4.87 9.61
CA ASP A 39 -10.70 5.53 9.47
C ASP A 39 -11.19 5.48 8.02
N ARG A 40 -10.33 5.82 7.06
CA ARG A 40 -10.66 5.72 5.62
C ARG A 40 -11.02 4.30 5.21
N ARG A 41 -10.33 3.30 5.75
CA ARG A 41 -10.65 1.90 5.50
C ARG A 41 -11.98 1.48 6.12
N ALA A 42 -12.25 1.89 7.36
CA ALA A 42 -13.51 1.61 8.03
C ALA A 42 -14.68 2.26 7.29
N GLU A 43 -14.50 3.48 6.79
CA GLU A 43 -15.51 4.18 5.99
C GLU A 43 -15.74 3.49 4.64
N ALA A 44 -14.67 3.13 3.92
CA ALA A 44 -14.78 2.39 2.67
C ALA A 44 -15.51 1.05 2.85
N LYS A 45 -15.23 0.34 3.94
CA LYS A 45 -15.94 -0.89 4.28
C LYS A 45 -17.42 -0.65 4.56
N ARG A 46 -17.77 0.39 5.33
CA ARG A 46 -19.17 0.75 5.60
C ARG A 46 -19.90 1.11 4.31
N ALA A 47 -19.29 1.95 3.48
CA ALA A 47 -19.87 2.34 2.19
C ALA A 47 -20.13 1.14 1.28
N ALA A 48 -19.20 0.18 1.24
CA ALA A 48 -19.35 -1.03 0.44
C ALA A 48 -20.51 -1.92 0.95
N PHE A 49 -20.74 -2.02 2.26
CA PHE A 49 -21.87 -2.76 2.81
C PHE A 49 -23.23 -2.11 2.54
N MET A 50 -23.26 -0.81 2.25
CA MET A 50 -24.49 -0.10 1.87
C MET A 50 -24.96 -0.44 0.45
N VAL A 51 -24.09 -1.02 -0.38
CA VAL A 51 -24.39 -1.40 -1.77
C VAL A 51 -24.26 -2.92 -1.89
N ALA A 52 -25.37 -3.63 -1.99
CA ALA A 52 -25.43 -5.09 -1.97
C ALA A 52 -24.44 -5.81 -2.94
N PRO A 53 -24.25 -5.38 -4.21
CA PRO A 53 -23.22 -5.99 -5.09
C PRO A 53 -21.80 -5.82 -4.56
N LEU A 54 -21.47 -4.67 -3.98
CA LEU A 54 -20.15 -4.40 -3.42
C LEU A 54 -19.90 -5.19 -2.13
N ALA A 55 -20.93 -5.40 -1.30
CA ALA A 55 -20.84 -6.25 -0.12
C ALA A 55 -20.41 -7.68 -0.47
N THR A 56 -20.94 -8.24 -1.56
CA THR A 56 -20.59 -9.58 -2.03
C THR A 56 -19.13 -9.66 -2.47
N LEU A 57 -18.61 -8.63 -3.15
CA LEU A 57 -17.19 -8.53 -3.54
C LEU A 57 -16.29 -8.37 -2.32
N PHE A 58 -16.68 -7.53 -1.36
CA PHE A 58 -15.92 -7.32 -0.13
C PHE A 58 -15.79 -8.58 0.72
N ASN A 59 -16.84 -9.40 0.76
CA ASN A 59 -16.82 -10.67 1.51
C ASN A 59 -15.85 -11.71 0.90
N LYS A 60 -15.43 -11.53 -0.35
CA LYS A 60 -14.42 -12.37 -1.02
C LYS A 60 -12.99 -11.89 -0.80
N VAL A 61 -12.80 -10.68 -0.29
CA VAL A 61 -11.48 -10.16 0.04
C VAL A 61 -11.03 -10.75 1.37
N LYS A 62 -9.86 -11.38 1.37
CA LYS A 62 -9.25 -11.91 2.60
C LYS A 62 -8.19 -10.95 3.12
N THR A 63 -8.35 -10.53 4.37
CA THR A 63 -7.29 -9.84 5.09
C THR A 63 -6.26 -10.86 5.57
N LEU A 64 -5.03 -10.77 5.06
CA LEU A 64 -3.93 -11.65 5.46
C LEU A 64 -3.26 -11.14 6.73
N ARG A 65 -3.05 -9.83 6.81
CA ARG A 65 -2.48 -9.14 7.96
C ARG A 65 -2.92 -7.69 7.98
N GLU A 66 -3.13 -7.15 9.16
CA GLU A 66 -3.53 -5.77 9.38
C GLU A 66 -3.05 -5.31 10.73
N GLY A 67 -2.56 -4.08 10.84
CA GLY A 67 -2.16 -3.49 12.12
C GLY A 67 -1.08 -2.45 12.01
N LYS A 68 -0.37 -2.25 13.10
CA LYS A 68 0.75 -1.32 13.18
C LYS A 68 2.04 -2.00 12.75
N LEU A 69 2.83 -1.25 11.97
CA LEU A 69 4.17 -1.67 11.54
C LEU A 69 5.18 -0.62 11.97
N LYS A 70 6.19 -1.05 12.71
CA LYS A 70 7.30 -0.18 13.09
C LYS A 70 8.28 -0.05 11.92
N VAL A 71 8.58 1.19 11.60
CA VAL A 71 9.57 1.58 10.59
C VAL A 71 10.63 2.49 11.23
N PRO A 72 11.78 2.74 10.60
CA PRO A 72 12.82 3.57 11.20
C PRO A 72 12.36 4.96 11.64
N GLN A 73 11.36 5.53 10.98
CA GLN A 73 10.81 6.85 11.27
C GLN A 73 9.81 6.87 12.44
N GLY A 74 9.25 5.71 12.79
CA GLY A 74 8.21 5.59 13.80
C GLY A 74 7.28 4.42 13.56
N GLN A 75 6.00 4.59 13.83
CA GLN A 75 4.99 3.55 13.66
C GLN A 75 3.94 3.99 12.66
N GLY A 76 3.77 3.20 11.61
CA GLY A 76 2.70 3.35 10.63
C GLY A 76 1.66 2.24 10.74
N SER A 77 0.80 2.17 9.74
CA SER A 77 -0.28 1.19 9.65
C SER A 77 -0.20 0.43 8.34
N GLU A 78 -0.38 -0.87 8.39
CA GLU A 78 -0.40 -1.73 7.20
C GLU A 78 -1.72 -2.49 7.07
N ALA A 79 -2.03 -2.85 5.83
CA ALA A 79 -3.11 -3.74 5.50
C ALA A 79 -2.74 -4.58 4.28
N LEU A 80 -2.77 -5.89 4.43
CA LEU A 80 -2.40 -6.86 3.42
C LEU A 80 -3.62 -7.66 3.00
N PHE A 81 -4.03 -7.52 1.74
CA PHE A 81 -5.22 -8.16 1.20
C PHE A 81 -4.89 -9.15 0.10
N ARG A 82 -5.61 -10.26 0.12
CA ARG A 82 -5.78 -11.13 -1.02
C ARG A 82 -7.15 -10.85 -1.65
N ARG A 83 -7.16 -10.51 -2.93
CA ARG A 83 -8.37 -10.19 -3.69
C ARG A 83 -8.67 -11.27 -4.71
N PRO A 84 -9.94 -11.62 -4.92
CA PRO A 84 -10.34 -12.52 -5.99
C PRO A 84 -10.17 -11.83 -7.34
N ILE A 85 -9.94 -12.64 -8.38
CA ILE A 85 -10.07 -12.19 -9.76
C ILE A 85 -11.54 -12.20 -10.14
N GLU A 86 -11.95 -11.28 -11.01
CA GLU A 86 -13.35 -11.11 -11.40
C GLU A 86 -13.95 -12.36 -12.05
N ASP A 87 -13.17 -13.12 -12.81
CA ASP A 87 -13.58 -14.37 -13.44
C ASP A 87 -13.65 -15.57 -12.46
N GLY A 88 -13.26 -15.37 -11.21
CA GLY A 88 -13.31 -16.36 -10.15
C GLY A 88 -12.15 -17.35 -10.11
N ASN A 89 -11.17 -17.26 -11.01
CA ASN A 89 -10.08 -18.22 -11.14
C ASN A 89 -8.74 -17.64 -10.65
N GLY A 90 -8.58 -17.54 -9.34
CA GLY A 90 -7.33 -17.12 -8.73
C GLY A 90 -7.44 -15.86 -7.89
N HIS A 91 -6.30 -15.40 -7.44
CA HIS A 91 -6.19 -14.28 -6.52
C HIS A 91 -5.00 -13.38 -6.92
N TRP A 92 -5.08 -12.14 -6.51
CA TRP A 92 -4.00 -11.17 -6.56
C TRP A 92 -3.84 -10.50 -5.20
N HIS A 93 -2.71 -9.84 -4.98
CA HIS A 93 -2.43 -9.19 -3.70
C HIS A 93 -2.39 -7.68 -3.84
N GLU A 94 -2.94 -7.01 -2.83
CA GLU A 94 -2.85 -5.57 -2.62
C GLU A 94 -2.40 -5.33 -1.19
N PHE A 95 -1.15 -4.92 -1.02
CA PHE A 95 -0.54 -4.63 0.26
C PHE A 95 -0.25 -3.14 0.35
N GLN A 96 -0.62 -2.53 1.45
CA GLN A 96 -0.51 -1.10 1.66
C GLN A 96 0.05 -0.79 3.04
N PHE A 97 0.83 0.27 3.10
CA PHE A 97 1.36 0.85 4.32
C PHE A 97 1.26 2.36 4.25
N GLU A 98 0.98 3.01 5.37
CA GLU A 98 0.96 4.45 5.51
C GLU A 98 1.62 4.89 6.81
N TYR A 99 2.51 5.85 6.70
CA TYR A 99 3.13 6.58 7.81
C TYR A 99 2.70 8.04 7.71
N THR A 100 2.05 8.55 8.75
CA THR A 100 1.45 9.90 8.73
C THR A 100 2.49 11.01 8.73
N GLY A 101 3.66 10.80 9.35
CA GLY A 101 4.67 11.84 9.47
C GLY A 101 4.24 12.99 10.36
N LYS A 102 4.89 14.14 10.18
CA LYS A 102 4.56 15.37 10.87
C LYS A 102 4.34 16.50 9.86
N GLN A 103 3.18 17.13 9.98
CA GLN A 103 2.79 18.23 9.11
C GLN A 103 3.85 19.34 9.13
N PHE A 104 4.18 19.89 7.97
CA PHE A 104 5.19 20.95 7.75
C PHE A 104 6.62 20.60 8.18
N ASP A 105 6.90 19.34 8.49
CA ASP A 105 8.24 18.88 8.85
C ASP A 105 8.87 18.06 7.70
N HIS A 106 9.73 18.70 6.92
CA HIS A 106 10.44 18.07 5.81
C HIS A 106 11.40 16.94 6.24
N ARG A 107 11.74 16.86 7.52
CA ARG A 107 12.57 15.80 8.09
C ARG A 107 11.77 14.58 8.50
N ASN A 108 10.47 14.74 8.60
CA ASN A 108 9.54 13.69 8.97
C ASN A 108 8.27 13.72 8.11
N PRO A 109 8.42 13.58 6.77
CA PRO A 109 7.29 13.62 5.85
C PRO A 109 6.39 12.40 6.02
N SER A 110 5.14 12.53 5.63
CA SER A 110 4.28 11.37 5.43
C SER A 110 4.76 10.56 4.23
N TRP A 111 4.56 9.25 4.27
CA TRP A 111 4.84 8.39 3.13
C TRP A 111 3.97 7.14 3.14
N ASP A 112 3.80 6.56 2.00
CA ASP A 112 3.07 5.33 1.79
C ASP A 112 3.88 4.36 0.93
N ALA A 113 3.57 3.09 1.06
CA ALA A 113 4.11 2.04 0.22
C ALA A 113 3.00 1.09 -0.22
N SER A 114 3.15 0.54 -1.42
CA SER A 114 2.21 -0.43 -1.96
C SER A 114 2.93 -1.54 -2.70
N LEU A 115 2.50 -2.77 -2.50
CA LEU A 115 2.90 -3.93 -3.29
C LEU A 115 1.64 -4.52 -3.94
N PHE A 116 1.68 -4.64 -5.26
CA PHE A 116 0.67 -5.32 -6.04
C PHE A 116 1.29 -6.55 -6.71
N THR A 117 0.56 -7.66 -6.71
CA THR A 117 0.87 -8.84 -7.51
C THR A 117 -0.29 -9.15 -8.44
N GLY A 118 -0.08 -9.96 -9.46
CA GLY A 118 -1.13 -10.27 -10.43
C GLY A 118 -1.47 -9.10 -11.35
N ILE A 119 -0.51 -8.20 -11.61
CA ILE A 119 -0.69 -7.12 -12.57
C ILE A 119 -0.70 -7.69 -13.97
N ASN A 120 -1.74 -7.33 -14.72
CA ASN A 120 -1.82 -7.64 -16.14
C ASN A 120 -1.42 -6.40 -16.94
N HIS A 121 -0.28 -6.46 -17.61
CA HIS A 121 0.22 -5.31 -18.40
C HIS A 121 -0.43 -5.19 -19.78
N ASP A 122 -1.02 -6.28 -20.27
CA ASP A 122 -1.56 -6.37 -21.62
C ASP A 122 -3.08 -6.11 -21.67
N GLN A 123 -3.75 -6.23 -20.56
CA GLN A 123 -5.21 -6.10 -20.48
C GLN A 123 -5.64 -5.38 -19.19
N ALA A 124 -6.82 -4.79 -19.23
CA ALA A 124 -7.45 -4.28 -18.02
C ALA A 124 -7.79 -5.44 -17.06
N GLY A 125 -7.63 -5.19 -15.76
CA GLY A 125 -7.91 -6.15 -14.70
C GLY A 125 -6.68 -6.90 -14.19
N ALA A 126 -6.90 -7.73 -13.20
CA ALA A 126 -5.87 -8.54 -12.58
C ALA A 126 -5.81 -9.94 -13.19
N LYS A 127 -4.66 -10.57 -13.11
CA LYS A 127 -4.43 -11.99 -13.41
C LYS A 127 -4.04 -12.73 -12.12
N PRO A 128 -4.05 -14.08 -12.10
CA PRO A 128 -3.57 -14.82 -10.94
C PRO A 128 -2.15 -14.42 -10.56
N SER A 129 -1.93 -14.12 -9.28
CA SER A 129 -0.60 -13.84 -8.76
C SER A 129 0.34 -15.03 -8.97
N SER A 130 1.57 -14.77 -9.36
CA SER A 130 2.63 -15.78 -9.41
C SER A 130 3.13 -16.18 -8.01
N LEU A 131 2.78 -15.42 -6.97
CA LEU A 131 3.18 -15.65 -5.59
C LEU A 131 2.02 -16.20 -4.76
N THR A 132 2.35 -17.12 -3.86
CA THR A 132 1.46 -17.50 -2.77
C THR A 132 1.32 -16.38 -1.75
N ASP A 133 0.32 -16.46 -0.86
CA ASP A 133 0.13 -15.51 0.23
C ASP A 133 1.41 -15.37 1.08
N ALA A 134 2.05 -16.48 1.42
CA ALA A 134 3.26 -16.49 2.24
C ALA A 134 4.46 -15.84 1.52
N GLU A 135 4.64 -16.13 0.24
CA GLU A 135 5.70 -15.53 -0.58
C GLU A 135 5.50 -14.03 -0.77
N ALA A 136 4.26 -13.59 -1.03
CA ALA A 136 3.93 -12.18 -1.15
C ALA A 136 4.19 -11.42 0.16
N MET A 137 3.79 -11.98 1.30
CA MET A 137 4.06 -11.38 2.62
C MET A 137 5.55 -11.34 2.94
N ALA A 138 6.30 -12.39 2.61
CA ALA A 138 7.76 -12.40 2.79
C ALA A 138 8.46 -11.35 1.92
N LEU A 139 8.01 -11.17 0.69
CA LEU A 139 8.51 -10.10 -0.19
C LEU A 139 8.20 -8.71 0.38
N TRP A 140 6.97 -8.50 0.83
CA TRP A 140 6.55 -7.27 1.49
C TRP A 140 7.42 -6.93 2.69
N ASP A 141 7.64 -7.88 3.59
CA ASP A 141 8.44 -7.68 4.80
C ASP A 141 9.89 -7.30 4.47
N ARG A 142 10.49 -7.92 3.45
CA ARG A 142 11.83 -7.56 2.97
C ARG A 142 11.88 -6.16 2.36
N LEU A 143 10.90 -5.82 1.53
CA LEU A 143 10.82 -4.49 0.91
C LEU A 143 10.62 -3.41 1.97
N MET A 144 9.69 -3.59 2.90
CA MET A 144 9.44 -2.63 3.97
C MET A 144 10.64 -2.47 4.91
N ALA A 145 11.37 -3.54 5.20
CA ALA A 145 12.61 -3.49 5.97
C ALA A 145 13.74 -2.74 5.24
N SER A 146 13.68 -2.64 3.92
CA SER A 146 14.68 -1.94 3.09
C SER A 146 14.42 -0.45 2.90
N VAL A 147 13.21 0.03 3.14
CA VAL A 147 12.85 1.45 2.96
C VAL A 147 13.57 2.31 3.99
N ARG A 148 14.29 3.31 3.50
CA ARG A 148 15.03 4.28 4.32
C ARG A 148 14.78 5.68 3.82
N LEU A 149 14.51 6.62 4.72
CA LEU A 149 14.58 8.03 4.38
C LEU A 149 16.05 8.44 4.21
N ARG A 150 16.32 9.10 3.10
CA ARG A 150 17.60 9.76 2.93
C ARG A 150 17.64 11.02 3.80
N VAL A 151 18.40 10.99 4.89
CA VAL A 151 18.67 12.19 5.66
C VAL A 151 19.66 13.04 4.86
N PRO A 152 19.34 14.30 4.51
CA PRO A 152 20.32 15.17 3.87
C PRO A 152 21.55 15.30 4.77
N ASN A 153 22.72 15.07 4.20
CA ASN A 153 23.97 15.39 4.90
C ASN A 153 23.95 16.88 5.24
N LYS A 154 24.31 17.18 6.49
CA LYS A 154 24.45 18.57 6.96
C LYS A 154 25.58 19.27 6.20
#